data_53111eeb3cd8109aa0b6693446ff42fe
#
_entry.id   53111eeb3cd8109aa0b6693446ff42fe
#
_cell.length_a   1.000
_cell.length_b   1.000
_cell.length_c   1.000
_cell.angle_alpha   90.00
_cell.angle_beta   90.00
_cell.angle_gamma   90.00
#
_symmetry.space_group_name_H-M   'P 1'
#
loop_
_entity.id
_entity.type
_entity.pdbx_description
1 polymer ?
#
loop_
_entity_poly.entity_id
_entity_poly.type
_entity_poly.pdbx_seq_one_letter_code
_entity_poly.pdbx_strand_id
1 'polypeptide(L)'
;EPQLRKLKLEYGDNIEVEYRMGGLLPDWSYNSGGISKPSDVANHWDEVSVYYDMPIDGNVWLEDPLSSSYPPSIAFKAAQMQDNEKAILFLREIREMVFLQKKNITKWEHLELAGKKVGLDIAKFKADYEGKAKELFEEDLKLGRELGVRGFPTIFFLFTTGQKEMVYGSKPYTTFESALLKLFPTAI
;
A
#
# COMPACT_ATOMS: atom_id res chain seq x y z
N GLU A 1 -2.31 -3.65 7.98
CA GLU A 1 -0.93 -3.44 8.49
C GLU A 1 -0.65 -4.20 9.80
N PRO A 2 -1.46 -4.11 10.89
CA PRO A 2 -1.15 -4.81 12.14
C PRO A 2 -0.99 -6.32 11.99
N GLN A 3 -1.87 -6.98 11.25
CA GLN A 3 -1.85 -8.41 11.01
C GLN A 3 -0.58 -8.85 10.26
N LEU A 4 -0.20 -8.11 9.21
CA LEU A 4 1.01 -8.40 8.44
C LEU A 4 2.28 -8.18 9.27
N ARG A 5 2.28 -7.13 10.11
CA ARG A 5 3.39 -6.88 11.03
C ARG A 5 3.54 -8.00 12.07
N LYS A 6 2.41 -8.48 12.62
CA LYS A 6 2.41 -9.61 13.54
C LYS A 6 2.95 -10.87 12.85
N LEU A 7 2.51 -11.15 11.62
CA LEU A 7 2.99 -12.28 10.84
C LEU A 7 4.52 -12.22 10.62
N LYS A 8 5.05 -11.03 10.29
CA LYS A 8 6.50 -10.82 10.17
C LYS A 8 7.26 -11.03 11.48
N LEU A 9 6.66 -10.67 12.62
CA LEU A 9 7.29 -10.88 13.94
C LEU A 9 7.32 -12.35 14.32
N GLU A 10 6.30 -13.12 13.99
CA GLU A 10 6.18 -14.53 14.38
C GLU A 10 6.90 -15.48 13.41
N TYR A 11 6.91 -15.16 12.12
CA TYR A 11 7.41 -16.04 11.05
C TYR A 11 8.52 -15.42 10.19
N GLY A 12 9.06 -14.26 10.56
CA GLY A 12 9.96 -13.46 9.74
C GLY A 12 11.21 -14.17 9.24
N ASP A 13 11.72 -15.14 10.00
CA ASP A 13 12.87 -15.94 9.60
C ASP A 13 12.56 -16.96 8.47
N ASN A 14 11.28 -17.23 8.24
CA ASN A 14 10.79 -18.24 7.29
C ASN A 14 10.00 -17.64 6.12
N ILE A 15 9.75 -16.35 6.13
CA ILE A 15 8.94 -15.66 5.10
C ILE A 15 9.63 -14.40 4.60
N GLU A 16 9.57 -14.18 3.30
CA GLU A 16 9.88 -12.89 2.68
C GLU A 16 8.58 -12.17 2.34
N VAL A 17 8.50 -10.87 2.64
CA VAL A 17 7.32 -10.05 2.36
C VAL A 17 7.65 -9.04 1.28
N GLU A 18 7.05 -9.22 0.12
CA GLU A 18 7.17 -8.30 -1.00
C GLU A 18 5.94 -7.40 -1.12
N TYR A 19 6.15 -6.10 -1.16
CA TYR A 19 5.08 -5.12 -1.34
C TYR A 19 4.94 -4.74 -2.81
N ARG A 20 3.71 -4.84 -3.33
CA ARG A 20 3.32 -4.42 -4.67
C ARG A 20 2.26 -3.34 -4.60
N MET A 21 2.29 -2.41 -5.56
CA MET A 21 1.36 -1.28 -5.59
C MET A 21 0.20 -1.57 -6.55
N GLY A 22 -1.03 -1.45 -6.03
CA GLY A 22 -2.23 -1.82 -6.79
C GLY A 22 -2.88 -0.69 -7.59
N GLY A 23 -2.58 0.59 -7.30
CA GLY A 23 -3.10 1.71 -8.07
C GLY A 23 -4.63 1.83 -8.02
N LEU A 24 -5.22 1.95 -6.81
CA LEU A 24 -6.67 1.91 -6.60
C LEU A 24 -7.45 3.00 -7.37
N LEU A 25 -6.92 4.23 -7.42
CA LEU A 25 -7.55 5.38 -8.07
C LEU A 25 -6.60 5.94 -9.14
N PRO A 26 -6.76 5.57 -10.42
CA PRO A 26 -5.97 6.16 -11.50
C PRO A 26 -6.21 7.66 -11.62
N ASP A 27 -7.47 8.05 -11.71
CA ASP A 27 -7.98 9.42 -11.75
C ASP A 27 -9.48 9.44 -11.43
N TRP A 28 -10.10 10.62 -11.41
CA TRP A 28 -11.51 10.79 -11.10
C TRP A 28 -12.48 10.42 -12.23
N SER A 29 -12.01 9.99 -13.39
CA SER A 29 -12.86 9.36 -14.41
C SER A 29 -13.20 7.90 -14.04
N TYR A 30 -12.46 7.32 -13.11
CA TYR A 30 -12.66 5.96 -12.60
C TYR A 30 -13.72 5.95 -11.51
N ASN A 31 -14.85 5.31 -11.78
CA ASN A 31 -15.95 5.13 -10.84
C ASN A 31 -16.00 3.68 -10.35
N SER A 32 -15.89 3.45 -9.06
CA SER A 32 -16.01 2.14 -8.45
C SER A 32 -16.73 2.22 -7.11
N GLY A 33 -17.64 1.28 -6.85
CA GLY A 33 -18.28 1.15 -5.56
C GLY A 33 -19.12 2.35 -5.09
N GLY A 34 -19.64 3.17 -6.04
CA GLY A 34 -20.43 4.36 -5.73
C GLY A 34 -19.61 5.62 -5.41
N ILE A 35 -18.27 5.53 -5.48
CA ILE A 35 -17.36 6.67 -5.28
C ILE A 35 -17.09 7.32 -6.63
N SER A 36 -17.44 8.59 -6.77
CA SER A 36 -17.31 9.36 -8.02
C SER A 36 -16.61 10.71 -7.86
N LYS A 37 -16.45 11.17 -6.63
CA LYS A 37 -15.87 12.48 -6.30
C LYS A 37 -15.20 12.45 -4.92
N PRO A 38 -14.29 13.40 -4.61
CA PRO A 38 -13.57 13.44 -3.34
C PRO A 38 -14.45 13.42 -2.09
N SER A 39 -15.60 14.12 -2.10
CA SER A 39 -16.51 14.14 -0.95
C SER A 39 -17.10 12.76 -0.61
N ASP A 40 -17.24 11.88 -1.59
CA ASP A 40 -17.73 10.52 -1.33
C ASP A 40 -16.68 9.72 -0.54
N VAL A 41 -15.39 9.96 -0.83
CA VAL A 41 -14.28 9.33 -0.10
C VAL A 41 -14.18 9.89 1.33
N ALA A 42 -14.38 11.19 1.55
CA ALA A 42 -14.35 11.80 2.87
C ALA A 42 -15.33 11.10 3.82
N ASN A 43 -16.59 10.99 3.41
CA ASN A 43 -17.63 10.33 4.20
C ASN A 43 -17.28 8.86 4.49
N HIS A 44 -16.79 8.14 3.48
CA HIS A 44 -16.39 6.76 3.63
C HIS A 44 -15.22 6.60 4.60
N TRP A 45 -14.26 7.52 4.61
CA TRP A 45 -13.13 7.48 5.54
C TRP A 45 -13.57 7.72 6.98
N ASP A 46 -14.52 8.61 7.20
CA ASP A 46 -15.09 8.85 8.53
C ASP A 46 -15.83 7.61 9.06
N GLU A 47 -16.60 6.93 8.20
CA GLU A 47 -17.25 5.65 8.55
C GLU A 47 -16.21 4.56 8.88
N VAL A 48 -15.15 4.44 8.08
CA VAL A 48 -14.06 3.47 8.28
C VAL A 48 -13.30 3.76 9.57
N SER A 49 -13.08 5.05 9.89
CA SER A 49 -12.45 5.48 11.14
C SER A 49 -13.20 4.94 12.36
N VAL A 50 -14.52 5.10 12.37
CA VAL A 50 -15.39 4.61 13.45
C VAL A 50 -15.43 3.09 13.48
N TYR A 51 -15.62 2.44 12.32
CA TYR A 51 -15.78 0.99 12.23
C TYR A 51 -14.54 0.20 12.70
N TYR A 52 -13.34 0.70 12.41
CA TYR A 52 -12.09 0.04 12.76
C TYR A 52 -11.41 0.62 14.00
N ASP A 53 -12.01 1.62 14.65
CA ASP A 53 -11.42 2.38 15.77
C ASP A 53 -10.01 2.87 15.41
N MET A 54 -9.88 3.51 14.25
CA MET A 54 -8.61 4.02 13.74
C MET A 54 -8.69 5.53 13.51
N PRO A 55 -7.65 6.29 13.85
CA PRO A 55 -7.62 7.73 13.65
C PRO A 55 -7.43 8.04 12.15
N ILE A 56 -8.52 8.27 11.44
CA ILE A 56 -8.55 8.64 10.02
C ILE A 56 -9.34 9.94 9.88
N ASP A 57 -8.73 10.98 9.32
CA ASP A 57 -9.37 12.26 9.02
C ASP A 57 -9.70 12.35 7.53
N GLY A 58 -10.99 12.31 7.19
CA GLY A 58 -11.48 12.40 5.81
C GLY A 58 -11.36 13.78 5.19
N ASN A 59 -11.07 14.83 5.98
CA ASN A 59 -11.09 16.22 5.52
C ASN A 59 -10.05 16.55 4.44
N VAL A 60 -8.98 15.78 4.29
CA VAL A 60 -8.04 15.95 3.17
C VAL A 60 -8.77 15.91 1.82
N TRP A 61 -9.83 15.10 1.70
CA TRP A 61 -10.61 14.97 0.48
C TRP A 61 -11.51 16.19 0.20
N LEU A 62 -11.75 17.03 1.20
CA LEU A 62 -12.53 18.27 1.09
C LEU A 62 -11.64 19.51 0.95
N GLU A 63 -10.49 19.52 1.66
CA GLU A 63 -9.60 20.69 1.76
C GLU A 63 -8.56 20.71 0.62
N ASP A 64 -7.94 19.55 0.31
CA ASP A 64 -6.90 19.40 -0.71
C ASP A 64 -6.95 17.96 -1.29
N PRO A 65 -7.96 17.65 -2.12
CA PRO A 65 -8.24 16.29 -2.55
C PRO A 65 -7.12 15.70 -3.41
N LEU A 66 -6.84 14.42 -3.18
CA LEU A 66 -5.93 13.66 -3.99
C LEU A 66 -6.51 13.46 -5.39
N SER A 67 -5.70 13.67 -6.41
CA SER A 67 -6.09 13.46 -7.81
C SER A 67 -5.97 12.00 -8.27
N SER A 68 -5.09 11.24 -7.62
CA SER A 68 -4.76 9.86 -8.00
C SER A 68 -4.05 9.12 -6.88
N SER A 69 -4.10 7.80 -6.85
CA SER A 69 -3.24 6.96 -6.02
C SER A 69 -1.89 6.60 -6.69
N TYR A 70 -1.71 7.00 -7.95
CA TYR A 70 -0.52 6.65 -8.73
C TYR A 70 0.75 7.35 -8.25
N PRO A 71 0.78 8.69 -8.01
CA PRO A 71 1.98 9.36 -7.55
C PRO A 71 2.61 8.75 -6.29
N PRO A 72 1.89 8.51 -5.18
CA PRO A 72 2.48 7.87 -4.01
C PRO A 72 2.89 6.42 -4.26
N SER A 73 2.22 5.69 -5.16
CA SER A 73 2.61 4.33 -5.55
C SER A 73 3.93 4.30 -6.31
N ILE A 74 4.11 5.22 -7.28
CA ILE A 74 5.36 5.39 -8.03
C ILE A 74 6.50 5.81 -7.06
N ALA A 75 6.21 6.72 -6.13
CA ALA A 75 7.18 7.15 -5.14
C ALA A 75 7.62 5.98 -4.23
N PHE A 76 6.71 5.10 -3.85
CA PHE A 76 7.07 3.89 -3.12
C PHE A 76 8.02 2.99 -3.93
N LYS A 77 7.78 2.80 -5.24
CA LYS A 77 8.70 2.05 -6.11
C LYS A 77 10.07 2.71 -6.19
N ALA A 78 10.14 4.04 -6.30
CA ALA A 78 11.40 4.77 -6.26
C ALA A 78 12.15 4.59 -4.92
N ALA A 79 11.42 4.57 -3.80
CA ALA A 79 12.02 4.27 -2.50
C ALA A 79 12.54 2.83 -2.43
N GLN A 80 11.80 1.85 -2.96
CA GLN A 80 12.23 0.44 -3.03
C GLN A 80 13.52 0.26 -3.84
N MET A 81 13.74 1.05 -4.88
CA MET A 81 14.99 1.01 -5.67
C MET A 81 16.23 1.45 -4.88
N GLN A 82 16.05 2.13 -3.76
CA GLN A 82 17.14 2.48 -2.87
C GLN A 82 17.31 1.48 -1.74
N ASP A 83 16.20 1.17 -1.04
CA ASP A 83 16.21 0.33 0.16
C ASP A 83 14.78 -0.09 0.53
N ASN A 84 14.54 -1.40 0.64
CA ASN A 84 13.22 -1.95 0.98
C ASN A 84 12.75 -1.56 2.39
N GLU A 85 13.63 -1.51 3.38
CA GLU A 85 13.26 -1.15 4.75
C GLU A 85 12.87 0.32 4.83
N LYS A 86 13.65 1.20 4.17
CA LYS A 86 13.30 2.62 4.05
C LYS A 86 12.01 2.83 3.27
N ALA A 87 11.74 2.03 2.24
CA ALA A 87 10.48 2.10 1.50
C ALA A 87 9.28 1.75 2.38
N ILE A 88 9.39 0.77 3.26
CA ILE A 88 8.32 0.43 4.22
C ILE A 88 8.10 1.58 5.20
N LEU A 89 9.18 2.22 5.69
CA LEU A 89 9.08 3.40 6.55
C LEU A 89 8.47 4.59 5.80
N PHE A 90 8.86 4.79 4.53
CA PHE A 90 8.27 5.79 3.64
C PHE A 90 6.76 5.58 3.45
N LEU A 91 6.34 4.34 3.21
CA LEU A 91 4.92 4.00 3.06
C LEU A 91 4.10 4.31 4.33
N ARG A 92 4.68 4.10 5.52
CA ARG A 92 4.05 4.48 6.79
C ARG A 92 3.93 5.98 6.92
N GLU A 93 5.00 6.69 6.60
CA GLU A 93 5.04 8.15 6.68
C GLU A 93 3.99 8.81 5.79
N ILE A 94 3.89 8.42 4.51
CA ILE A 94 2.88 8.99 3.62
C ILE A 94 1.45 8.62 4.03
N ARG A 95 1.23 7.46 4.66
CA ARG A 95 -0.07 7.12 5.26
C ARG A 95 -0.40 8.03 6.44
N GLU A 96 0.55 8.27 7.32
CA GLU A 96 0.36 9.21 8.44
C GLU A 96 0.07 10.61 7.92
N MET A 97 0.79 11.06 6.90
CA MET A 97 0.56 12.36 6.26
C MET A 97 -0.86 12.50 5.74
N VAL A 98 -1.39 11.51 5.02
CA VAL A 98 -2.70 11.60 4.40
C VAL A 98 -3.83 11.36 5.40
N PHE A 99 -3.69 10.40 6.31
CA PHE A 99 -4.76 10.02 7.24
C PHE A 99 -4.86 10.91 8.47
N LEU A 100 -3.74 11.50 8.94
CA LEU A 100 -3.71 12.25 10.19
C LEU A 100 -3.37 13.73 10.00
N GLN A 101 -2.60 14.07 8.97
CA GLN A 101 -2.08 15.42 8.77
C GLN A 101 -2.76 16.16 7.62
N LYS A 102 -3.74 15.54 6.97
CA LYS A 102 -4.48 16.09 5.81
C LYS A 102 -3.56 16.57 4.67
N LYS A 103 -2.43 15.89 4.46
CA LYS A 103 -1.50 16.24 3.41
C LYS A 103 -1.80 15.46 2.13
N ASN A 104 -1.91 16.19 1.03
CA ASN A 104 -2.09 15.61 -0.29
C ASN A 104 -0.79 14.96 -0.78
N ILE A 105 -0.68 13.66 -0.61
CA ILE A 105 0.50 12.86 -0.99
C ILE A 105 0.64 12.62 -2.50
N THR A 106 -0.18 13.25 -3.34
CA THR A 106 0.08 13.30 -4.78
C THR A 106 1.07 14.40 -5.16
N LYS A 107 1.32 15.35 -4.26
CA LYS A 107 2.23 16.47 -4.46
C LYS A 107 3.66 16.07 -4.10
N TRP A 108 4.59 16.43 -4.98
CA TRP A 108 6.01 16.07 -4.83
C TRP A 108 6.60 16.56 -3.51
N GLU A 109 6.28 17.78 -3.08
CA GLU A 109 6.81 18.35 -1.83
C GLU A 109 6.51 17.47 -0.60
N HIS A 110 5.35 16.80 -0.55
CA HIS A 110 5.01 15.90 0.54
C HIS A 110 5.76 14.56 0.41
N LEU A 111 5.90 14.04 -0.80
CA LEU A 111 6.68 12.82 -1.07
C LEU A 111 8.17 13.04 -0.75
N GLU A 112 8.72 14.18 -1.14
CA GLU A 112 10.09 14.57 -0.83
C GLU A 112 10.31 14.69 0.68
N LEU A 113 9.36 15.32 1.41
CA LEU A 113 9.45 15.45 2.85
C LEU A 113 9.46 14.08 3.55
N ALA A 114 8.59 13.18 3.12
CA ALA A 114 8.57 11.79 3.61
C ALA A 114 9.89 11.06 3.31
N GLY A 115 10.41 11.21 2.10
CA GLY A 115 11.69 10.63 1.69
C GLY A 115 12.86 11.12 2.54
N LYS A 116 12.93 12.44 2.81
CA LYS A 116 13.93 13.04 3.72
C LYS A 116 13.84 12.45 5.12
N LYS A 117 12.62 12.33 5.65
CA LYS A 117 12.38 11.82 7.01
C LYS A 117 12.90 10.40 7.20
N VAL A 118 12.80 9.57 6.18
CA VAL A 118 13.26 8.16 6.23
C VAL A 118 14.70 7.96 5.71
N GLY A 119 15.39 9.06 5.37
CA GLY A 119 16.81 9.04 4.98
C GLY A 119 17.06 8.48 3.58
N LEU A 120 16.17 8.76 2.61
CA LEU A 120 16.45 8.52 1.20
C LEU A 120 17.40 9.58 0.63
N ASP A 121 18.20 9.19 -0.36
CA ASP A 121 18.88 10.14 -1.25
C ASP A 121 17.82 10.82 -2.13
N ILE A 122 17.57 12.10 -1.90
CA ILE A 122 16.47 12.81 -2.55
C ILE A 122 16.72 13.07 -4.02
N ALA A 123 17.96 13.29 -4.43
CA ALA A 123 18.30 13.49 -5.84
C ALA A 123 18.02 12.20 -6.63
N LYS A 124 18.48 11.06 -6.11
CA LYS A 124 18.21 9.75 -6.68
C LYS A 124 16.72 9.41 -6.64
N PHE A 125 16.04 9.67 -5.50
CA PHE A 125 14.61 9.43 -5.32
C PHE A 125 13.78 10.17 -6.38
N LYS A 126 14.10 11.45 -6.65
CA LYS A 126 13.42 12.22 -7.69
C LYS A 126 13.68 11.68 -9.09
N ALA A 127 14.91 11.37 -9.42
CA ALA A 127 15.29 10.83 -10.72
C ALA A 127 14.59 9.47 -10.99
N ASP A 128 14.58 8.58 -10.00
CA ASP A 128 13.91 7.30 -10.08
C ASP A 128 12.38 7.47 -10.20
N TYR A 129 11.77 8.38 -9.41
CA TYR A 129 10.35 8.72 -9.46
C TYR A 129 9.90 9.23 -10.83
N GLU A 130 10.70 10.10 -11.45
CA GLU A 130 10.41 10.66 -12.79
C GLU A 130 10.69 9.65 -13.92
N GLY A 131 11.47 8.60 -13.66
CA GLY A 131 11.94 7.60 -14.60
C GLY A 131 11.49 6.17 -14.30
N LYS A 132 12.44 5.33 -13.92
CA LYS A 132 12.29 3.85 -13.83
C LYS A 132 11.21 3.39 -12.87
N ALA A 133 10.89 4.12 -11.81
CA ALA A 133 9.84 3.73 -10.87
C ALA A 133 8.45 3.65 -11.52
N LYS A 134 8.19 4.42 -12.58
CA LYS A 134 6.93 4.34 -13.35
C LYS A 134 6.79 2.99 -14.04
N GLU A 135 7.87 2.50 -14.66
CA GLU A 135 7.87 1.19 -15.32
C GLU A 135 7.65 0.06 -14.30
N LEU A 136 8.33 0.13 -13.15
CA LEU A 136 8.15 -0.85 -12.06
C LEU A 136 6.73 -0.83 -11.49
N PHE A 137 6.09 0.33 -11.43
CA PHE A 137 4.71 0.43 -11.04
C PHE A 137 3.76 -0.18 -12.07
N GLU A 138 4.00 0.04 -13.37
CA GLU A 138 3.23 -0.62 -14.45
C GLU A 138 3.39 -2.14 -14.43
N GLU A 139 4.58 -2.65 -14.09
CA GLU A 139 4.81 -4.08 -13.86
C GLU A 139 3.96 -4.60 -12.70
N ASP A 140 3.85 -3.86 -11.59
CA ASP A 140 2.97 -4.22 -10.46
C ASP A 140 1.50 -4.25 -10.89
N LEU A 141 1.02 -3.25 -11.65
CA LEU A 141 -0.34 -3.22 -12.18
C LEU A 141 -0.63 -4.39 -13.12
N LYS A 142 0.33 -4.73 -13.98
CA LYS A 142 0.23 -5.88 -14.88
C LYS A 142 0.14 -7.18 -14.10
N LEU A 143 1.03 -7.39 -13.13
CA LEU A 143 1.02 -8.56 -12.26
C LEU A 143 -0.31 -8.69 -11.51
N GLY A 144 -0.83 -7.58 -10.98
CA GLY A 144 -2.14 -7.56 -10.31
C GLY A 144 -3.27 -8.05 -11.22
N ARG A 145 -3.28 -7.62 -12.48
CA ARG A 145 -4.26 -8.10 -13.49
C ARG A 145 -4.09 -9.58 -13.79
N GLU A 146 -2.87 -10.05 -14.00
CA GLU A 146 -2.56 -11.46 -14.28
C GLU A 146 -2.95 -12.38 -13.12
N LEU A 147 -2.78 -11.94 -11.89
CA LEU A 147 -3.18 -12.65 -10.68
C LEU A 147 -4.67 -12.54 -10.37
N GLY A 148 -5.43 -11.76 -11.13
CA GLY A 148 -6.87 -11.57 -10.93
C GLY A 148 -7.23 -10.76 -9.69
N VAL A 149 -6.36 -9.84 -9.26
CA VAL A 149 -6.63 -8.93 -8.12
C VAL A 149 -7.80 -8.01 -8.48
N ARG A 150 -8.84 -7.99 -7.63
CA ARG A 150 -10.07 -7.22 -7.83
C ARG A 150 -10.27 -6.11 -6.80
N GLY A 151 -9.38 -6.01 -5.83
CA GLY A 151 -9.45 -5.00 -4.77
C GLY A 151 -8.35 -5.17 -3.74
N PHE A 152 -8.34 -4.31 -2.73
CA PHE A 152 -7.24 -4.19 -1.77
C PHE A 152 -7.75 -4.17 -0.31
N PRO A 153 -6.94 -4.66 0.62
CA PRO A 153 -5.69 -5.38 0.39
C PRO A 153 -5.94 -6.77 -0.20
N THR A 154 -5.02 -7.26 -1.03
CA THR A 154 -4.94 -8.67 -1.44
C THR A 154 -3.56 -9.19 -1.10
N ILE A 155 -3.48 -10.32 -0.41
CA ILE A 155 -2.22 -10.95 -0.01
C ILE A 155 -2.18 -12.34 -0.61
N PHE A 156 -1.10 -12.63 -1.32
CA PHE A 156 -0.77 -13.96 -1.80
C PHE A 156 0.32 -14.56 -0.91
N PHE A 157 0.08 -15.76 -0.45
CA PHE A 157 1.08 -16.62 0.14
C PHE A 157 1.56 -17.56 -0.97
N LEU A 158 2.84 -17.50 -1.30
CA LEU A 158 3.46 -18.27 -2.36
C LEU A 158 4.48 -19.21 -1.76
N PHE A 159 4.45 -20.46 -2.18
CA PHE A 159 5.43 -21.44 -1.76
C PHE A 159 6.37 -21.81 -2.91
N THR A 160 7.60 -22.21 -2.59
CA THR A 160 8.60 -22.58 -3.60
C THR A 160 8.18 -23.73 -4.51
N THR A 161 7.22 -24.55 -4.07
CA THR A 161 6.61 -25.64 -4.87
C THR A 161 5.59 -25.17 -5.90
N GLY A 162 5.25 -23.85 -5.94
CA GLY A 162 4.24 -23.30 -6.80
C GLY A 162 2.81 -23.29 -6.19
N GLN A 163 2.63 -23.84 -4.99
CA GLN A 163 1.38 -23.70 -4.26
C GLN A 163 1.15 -22.25 -3.86
N LYS A 164 -0.11 -21.81 -3.87
CA LYS A 164 -0.51 -20.45 -3.49
C LYS A 164 -1.81 -20.45 -2.70
N GLU A 165 -1.88 -19.57 -1.72
CA GLU A 165 -3.11 -19.20 -1.02
C GLU A 165 -3.33 -17.70 -1.17
N MET A 166 -4.57 -17.25 -1.21
CA MET A 166 -4.92 -15.84 -1.33
C MET A 166 -5.87 -15.42 -0.21
N VAL A 167 -5.57 -14.30 0.41
CA VAL A 167 -6.46 -13.63 1.36
C VAL A 167 -6.83 -12.26 0.82
N TYR A 168 -8.12 -12.02 0.65
CA TYR A 168 -8.68 -10.77 0.16
C TYR A 168 -9.38 -10.00 1.28
N GLY A 169 -9.16 -8.69 1.30
CA GLY A 169 -9.80 -7.76 2.21
C GLY A 169 -9.19 -7.74 3.62
N SER A 170 -9.77 -6.91 4.48
CA SER A 170 -9.42 -6.86 5.90
C SER A 170 -9.96 -8.10 6.61
N LYS A 171 -9.07 -8.92 7.16
CA LYS A 171 -9.41 -10.17 7.84
C LYS A 171 -8.72 -10.24 9.21
N PRO A 172 -9.24 -11.03 10.17
CA PRO A 172 -8.56 -11.33 11.42
C PRO A 172 -7.20 -11.99 11.18
N TYR A 173 -6.28 -11.83 12.11
CA TYR A 173 -4.93 -12.40 12.05
C TYR A 173 -4.93 -13.91 11.77
N THR A 174 -5.83 -14.65 12.43
CA THR A 174 -5.98 -16.11 12.27
C THR A 174 -6.24 -16.56 10.83
N THR A 175 -6.88 -15.70 10.01
CA THR A 175 -7.08 -16.00 8.58
C THR A 175 -5.75 -16.00 7.82
N PHE A 176 -4.88 -15.01 8.08
CA PHE A 176 -3.56 -14.92 7.46
C PHE A 176 -2.64 -16.05 7.92
N GLU A 177 -2.63 -16.32 9.22
CA GLU A 177 -1.87 -17.41 9.80
C GLU A 177 -2.30 -18.77 9.24
N SER A 178 -3.61 -19.04 9.19
CA SER A 178 -4.13 -20.28 8.61
C SER A 178 -3.78 -20.45 7.13
N ALA A 179 -3.78 -19.36 6.34
CA ALA A 179 -3.37 -19.40 4.94
C ALA A 179 -1.87 -19.72 4.81
N LEU A 180 -1.04 -19.11 5.66
CA LEU A 180 0.40 -19.39 5.70
C LEU A 180 0.67 -20.84 6.09
N LEU A 181 0.04 -21.33 7.18
CA LEU A 181 0.27 -22.66 7.72
C LEU A 181 -0.16 -23.79 6.78
N LYS A 182 -1.11 -23.55 5.88
CA LYS A 182 -1.43 -24.52 4.82
C LYS A 182 -0.25 -24.81 3.89
N LEU A 183 0.64 -23.83 3.72
CA LEU A 183 1.81 -23.93 2.85
C LEU A 183 3.02 -24.51 3.58
N PHE A 184 3.01 -24.48 4.92
CA PHE A 184 3.99 -25.16 5.77
C PHE A 184 3.33 -26.41 6.39
N PRO A 185 3.36 -27.58 5.72
CA PRO A 185 2.94 -28.80 6.38
C PRO A 185 3.82 -28.98 7.60
N THR A 186 3.19 -28.95 8.75
CA THR A 186 3.74 -29.05 10.08
C THR A 186 4.97 -29.95 10.14
N ALA A 187 6.13 -29.37 10.48
CA ALA A 187 7.03 -30.13 11.32
C ALA A 187 6.32 -30.29 12.68
N ILE A 188 5.61 -31.41 12.84
CA ILE A 188 5.17 -31.94 14.13
C ILE A 188 6.41 -32.40 14.87
#